data_b0da95004137a4ad8e44e50a272b03ee
#
_entry.id   b0da95004137a4ad8e44e50a272b03ee
#
_cell.length_a   1.000
_cell.length_b   1.000
_cell.length_c   1.000
_cell.angle_alpha   90.00
_cell.angle_beta   90.00
_cell.angle_gamma   90.00
#
_symmetry.space_group_name_H-M   'P 1'
#
loop_
_entity.id
_entity.type
_entity.pdbx_description
1 polymer ?
#
loop_
_entity_poly.entity_id
_entity_poly.type
_entity_poly.pdbx_seq_one_letter_code
_entity_poly.pdbx_strand_id
1 'polypeptide(L)'
;NTILKDYYKAKDSQKQMEELAAGYQKERNEREAGLKSLVESINALQKDMQDPAISDAKKKEKENQLKSKGEEGQVKQREMMAFGQTASKILEDKRQRLTTELTEEVNKALSQIAKNKYNMVFVKPQVPSPGALIFSEGMDDITAQVLGLLNKDAPAAKRNDKKDDKK
;
A
#
# COMPACT_ATOMS: atom_id res chain seq x y z
N ASN A 1 1.59 10.01 -15.68
CA ASN A 1 0.78 11.22 -15.45
C ASN A 1 1.62 12.26 -14.72
N THR A 2 2.15 13.24 -15.43
CA THR A 2 3.09 14.26 -14.92
C THR A 2 2.49 15.04 -13.74
N ILE A 3 1.18 15.34 -13.79
CA ILE A 3 0.49 16.08 -12.72
C ILE A 3 0.60 15.33 -11.38
N LEU A 4 0.24 14.04 -11.35
CA LEU A 4 0.29 13.26 -10.11
C LEU A 4 1.72 13.07 -9.58
N LYS A 5 2.72 13.02 -10.47
CA LYS A 5 4.14 12.90 -10.08
C LYS A 5 4.65 14.15 -9.37
N ASP A 6 4.21 15.34 -9.80
CA ASP A 6 4.73 16.62 -9.33
C ASP A 6 3.79 17.34 -8.35
N TYR A 7 2.59 16.81 -8.12
CA TYR A 7 1.65 17.34 -7.15
C TYR A 7 2.02 16.92 -5.72
N TYR A 8 2.21 17.89 -4.82
CA TYR A 8 2.69 17.62 -3.46
C TYR A 8 1.77 16.69 -2.65
N LYS A 9 0.44 16.83 -2.76
CA LYS A 9 -0.51 15.94 -2.07
C LYS A 9 -0.48 14.51 -2.62
N ALA A 10 -0.19 14.32 -3.91
CA ALA A 10 -0.05 12.98 -4.48
C ALA A 10 1.20 12.29 -3.93
N LYS A 11 2.32 13.03 -3.78
CA LYS A 11 3.54 12.52 -3.10
C LYS A 11 3.26 12.17 -1.63
N ASP A 12 2.53 13.03 -0.92
CA ASP A 12 2.15 12.77 0.48
C ASP A 12 1.22 11.56 0.60
N SER A 13 0.27 11.42 -0.32
CA SER A 13 -0.63 10.26 -0.37
C SER A 13 0.13 8.97 -0.64
N GLN A 14 1.09 9.00 -1.56
CA GLN A 14 1.97 7.86 -1.83
C GLN A 14 2.76 7.47 -0.58
N LYS A 15 3.38 8.44 0.08
CA LYS A 15 4.13 8.20 1.32
C LYS A 15 3.25 7.59 2.42
N GLN A 16 2.04 8.12 2.62
CA GLN A 16 1.08 7.54 3.58
C GLN A 16 0.73 6.09 3.24
N MET A 17 0.55 5.76 1.96
CA MET A 17 0.27 4.39 1.54
C MET A 17 1.47 3.46 1.78
N GLU A 18 2.69 3.92 1.50
CA GLU A 18 3.93 3.17 1.75
C GLU A 18 4.12 2.90 3.24
N GLU A 19 3.93 3.90 4.10
CA GLU A 19 4.03 3.77 5.56
C GLU A 19 2.97 2.79 6.11
N LEU A 20 1.73 2.87 5.61
CA LEU A 20 0.66 1.97 6.01
C LEU A 20 0.95 0.52 5.57
N ALA A 21 1.39 0.33 4.32
CA ALA A 21 1.75 -0.99 3.79
C ALA A 21 2.94 -1.59 4.55
N ALA A 22 3.95 -0.78 4.87
CA ALA A 22 5.10 -1.21 5.67
C ALA A 22 4.69 -1.64 7.09
N GLY A 23 3.74 -0.93 7.71
CA GLY A 23 3.17 -1.30 9.01
C GLY A 23 2.50 -2.67 8.97
N TYR A 24 1.65 -2.93 7.99
CA TYR A 24 1.01 -4.24 7.80
C TYR A 24 2.02 -5.35 7.47
N GLN A 25 3.05 -5.05 6.68
CA GLN A 25 4.09 -6.05 6.38
C GLN A 25 4.88 -6.42 7.64
N LYS A 26 5.21 -5.45 8.49
CA LYS A 26 5.87 -5.70 9.78
C LYS A 26 5.02 -6.60 10.67
N GLU A 27 3.74 -6.26 10.85
CA GLU A 27 2.83 -7.07 11.67
C GLU A 27 2.64 -8.48 11.13
N ARG A 28 2.56 -8.63 9.81
CA ARG A 28 2.52 -9.94 9.15
C ARG A 28 3.76 -10.77 9.47
N ASN A 29 4.95 -10.19 9.37
CA ASN A 29 6.21 -10.87 9.66
C ASN A 29 6.27 -11.32 11.13
N GLU A 30 5.77 -10.50 12.08
CA GLU A 30 5.71 -10.86 13.50
C GLU A 30 4.76 -12.05 13.74
N ARG A 31 3.61 -12.08 13.07
CA ARG A 31 2.65 -13.20 13.14
C ARG A 31 3.23 -14.48 12.52
N GLU A 32 3.92 -14.39 11.38
CA GLU A 32 4.62 -15.50 10.73
C GLU A 32 5.73 -16.06 11.64
N ALA A 33 6.51 -15.20 12.28
CA ALA A 33 7.54 -15.62 13.23
C ALA A 33 6.92 -16.36 14.43
N GLY A 34 5.79 -15.89 14.96
CA GLY A 34 5.06 -16.56 16.02
C GLY A 34 4.55 -17.95 15.62
N LEU A 35 4.02 -18.11 14.41
CA LEU A 35 3.63 -19.41 13.88
C LEU A 35 4.82 -20.34 13.71
N LYS A 36 5.94 -19.85 13.18
CA LYS A 36 7.17 -20.63 13.02
C LYS A 36 7.68 -21.15 14.35
N SER A 37 7.77 -20.31 15.38
CA SER A 37 8.17 -20.69 16.73
C SER A 37 7.24 -21.75 17.34
N LEU A 38 5.93 -21.64 17.08
CA LEU A 38 4.97 -22.65 17.53
C LEU A 38 5.21 -24.01 16.85
N VAL A 39 5.43 -24.02 15.54
CA VAL A 39 5.76 -25.23 14.77
C VAL A 39 7.05 -25.86 15.28
N GLU A 40 8.10 -25.07 15.52
CA GLU A 40 9.36 -25.55 16.11
C GLU A 40 9.13 -26.20 17.47
N SER A 41 8.28 -25.60 18.33
CA SER A 41 7.96 -26.17 19.63
C SER A 41 7.14 -27.47 19.55
N ILE A 42 6.24 -27.58 18.55
CA ILE A 42 5.50 -28.82 18.28
C ILE A 42 6.47 -29.93 17.84
N ASN A 43 7.39 -29.62 16.92
CA ASN A 43 8.39 -30.58 16.44
C ASN A 43 9.32 -31.07 17.57
N ALA A 44 9.71 -30.14 18.47
CA ALA A 44 10.50 -30.52 19.64
C ALA A 44 9.75 -31.49 20.58
N LEU A 45 8.46 -31.20 20.87
CA LEU A 45 7.63 -32.09 21.66
C LEU A 45 7.45 -33.47 21.03
N GLN A 46 7.24 -33.52 19.71
CA GLN A 46 7.13 -34.78 18.96
C GLN A 46 8.44 -35.59 19.03
N LYS A 47 9.58 -34.92 18.87
CA LYS A 47 10.89 -35.57 19.01
C LYS A 47 11.12 -36.14 20.41
N ASP A 48 10.79 -35.36 21.44
CA ASP A 48 10.95 -35.81 22.83
C ASP A 48 10.05 -37.02 23.16
N MET A 49 8.87 -37.12 22.51
CA MET A 49 7.97 -38.26 22.69
C MET A 49 8.49 -39.56 22.05
N GLN A 50 9.45 -39.48 21.14
CA GLN A 50 10.10 -40.64 20.51
C GLN A 50 11.21 -41.25 21.38
N ASP A 51 11.60 -40.59 22.48
CA ASP A 51 12.61 -41.10 23.39
C ASP A 51 12.08 -42.38 24.07
N PRO A 52 12.74 -43.52 23.90
CA PRO A 52 12.30 -44.77 24.52
C PRO A 52 12.39 -44.75 26.07
N ALA A 53 13.15 -43.83 26.64
CA ALA A 53 13.28 -43.66 28.10
C ALA A 53 12.19 -42.82 28.74
N ILE A 54 11.25 -42.26 27.96
CA ILE A 54 10.16 -41.42 28.48
C ILE A 54 9.14 -42.26 29.27
N SER A 55 8.80 -41.81 30.49
CA SER A 55 7.73 -42.45 31.26
C SER A 55 6.33 -42.16 30.70
N ASP A 56 5.38 -43.09 30.88
CA ASP A 56 4.00 -42.96 30.41
C ASP A 56 3.33 -41.70 30.90
N ALA A 57 3.59 -41.29 32.16
CA ALA A 57 3.05 -40.03 32.69
C ALA A 57 3.55 -38.80 31.93
N LYS A 58 4.85 -38.74 31.60
CA LYS A 58 5.44 -37.65 30.81
C LYS A 58 4.97 -37.70 29.37
N LYS A 59 4.75 -38.86 28.79
CA LYS A 59 4.21 -39.03 27.45
C LYS A 59 2.83 -38.45 27.35
N LYS A 60 1.95 -38.77 28.31
CA LYS A 60 0.59 -38.24 28.37
C LYS A 60 0.55 -36.72 28.54
N GLU A 61 1.45 -36.16 29.35
CA GLU A 61 1.58 -34.71 29.51
C GLU A 61 1.96 -34.04 28.19
N LYS A 62 2.97 -34.59 27.48
CA LYS A 62 3.39 -34.05 26.17
C LYS A 62 2.32 -34.19 25.10
N GLU A 63 1.51 -35.25 25.12
CA GLU A 63 0.34 -35.41 24.24
C GLU A 63 -0.68 -34.27 24.47
N ASN A 64 -0.97 -33.95 25.72
CA ASN A 64 -1.85 -32.82 26.05
C ASN A 64 -1.26 -31.47 25.58
N GLN A 65 0.04 -31.27 25.75
CA GLN A 65 0.73 -30.07 25.26
C GLN A 65 0.69 -29.98 23.74
N LEU A 66 0.89 -31.09 23.02
CA LEU A 66 0.79 -31.14 21.56
C LEU A 66 -0.62 -30.78 21.07
N LYS A 67 -1.64 -31.32 21.74
CA LYS A 67 -3.04 -31.00 21.41
C LYS A 67 -3.30 -29.51 21.58
N SER A 68 -2.92 -28.94 22.74
CA SER A 68 -3.11 -27.51 23.03
C SER A 68 -2.36 -26.62 22.02
N LYS A 69 -1.11 -26.95 21.69
CA LYS A 69 -0.31 -26.21 20.70
C LYS A 69 -0.87 -26.36 19.28
N GLY A 70 -1.43 -27.52 18.95
CA GLY A 70 -2.11 -27.72 17.67
C GLY A 70 -3.35 -26.83 17.54
N GLU A 71 -4.16 -26.73 18.60
CA GLU A 71 -5.31 -25.85 18.67
C GLU A 71 -4.89 -24.36 18.56
N GLU A 72 -3.85 -23.97 19.30
CA GLU A 72 -3.25 -22.62 19.21
C GLU A 72 -2.79 -22.31 17.78
N GLY A 73 -2.13 -23.26 17.11
CA GLY A 73 -1.68 -23.10 15.73
C GLY A 73 -2.83 -22.85 14.76
N GLN A 74 -3.94 -23.58 14.90
CA GLN A 74 -5.13 -23.36 14.08
C GLN A 74 -5.76 -21.98 14.32
N VAL A 75 -5.77 -21.51 15.57
CA VAL A 75 -6.26 -20.16 15.90
C VAL A 75 -5.37 -19.10 15.25
N LYS A 76 -4.07 -19.16 15.47
CA LYS A 76 -3.10 -18.21 14.89
C LYS A 76 -3.14 -18.19 13.36
N GLN A 77 -3.33 -19.35 12.72
CA GLN A 77 -3.46 -19.42 11.26
C GLN A 77 -4.73 -18.71 10.77
N ARG A 78 -5.86 -18.91 11.45
CA ARG A 78 -7.12 -18.19 11.12
C ARG A 78 -6.98 -16.69 11.34
N GLU A 79 -6.37 -16.28 12.44
CA GLU A 79 -6.10 -14.86 12.71
C GLU A 79 -5.20 -14.22 11.66
N MET A 80 -4.18 -14.94 11.20
CA MET A 80 -3.29 -14.46 10.15
C MET A 80 -4.02 -14.29 8.80
N MET A 81 -4.91 -15.25 8.45
CA MET A 81 -5.74 -15.11 7.25
C MET A 81 -6.70 -13.92 7.34
N ALA A 82 -7.39 -13.78 8.48
CA ALA A 82 -8.30 -12.66 8.73
C ALA A 82 -7.58 -11.31 8.70
N PHE A 83 -6.39 -11.26 9.30
CA PHE A 83 -5.53 -10.08 9.25
C PHE A 83 -5.14 -9.71 7.82
N GLY A 84 -4.70 -10.68 7.01
CA GLY A 84 -4.35 -10.45 5.61
C GLY A 84 -5.51 -9.89 4.78
N GLN A 85 -6.71 -10.45 4.95
CA GLN A 85 -7.92 -9.95 4.28
C GLN A 85 -8.27 -8.53 4.73
N THR A 86 -8.23 -8.26 6.03
CA THR A 86 -8.53 -6.95 6.59
C THR A 86 -7.52 -5.90 6.12
N ALA A 87 -6.22 -6.20 6.18
CA ALA A 87 -5.16 -5.32 5.73
C ALA A 87 -5.30 -4.98 4.23
N SER A 88 -5.55 -5.99 3.38
CA SER A 88 -5.77 -5.79 1.95
C SER A 88 -6.97 -4.88 1.67
N LYS A 89 -8.08 -5.09 2.39
CA LYS A 89 -9.27 -4.26 2.25
C LYS A 89 -9.00 -2.82 2.66
N ILE A 90 -8.36 -2.60 3.81
CA ILE A 90 -8.06 -1.25 4.30
C ILE A 90 -7.12 -0.52 3.33
N LEU A 91 -6.09 -1.20 2.80
CA LEU A 91 -5.19 -0.62 1.81
C LEU A 91 -5.92 -0.24 0.52
N GLU A 92 -6.81 -1.09 0.03
CA GLU A 92 -7.59 -0.81 -1.18
C GLU A 92 -8.58 0.35 -0.96
N ASP A 93 -9.33 0.35 0.14
CA ASP A 93 -10.27 1.43 0.49
C ASP A 93 -9.52 2.77 0.64
N LYS A 94 -8.35 2.76 1.27
CA LYS A 94 -7.52 3.97 1.42
C LYS A 94 -7.01 4.45 0.06
N ARG A 95 -6.53 3.54 -0.80
CA ARG A 95 -6.05 3.85 -2.14
C ARG A 95 -7.16 4.48 -2.99
N GLN A 96 -8.34 3.88 -2.96
CA GLN A 96 -9.49 4.37 -3.72
C GLN A 96 -9.89 5.78 -3.27
N ARG A 97 -9.98 6.00 -1.95
CA ARG A 97 -10.31 7.31 -1.39
C ARG A 97 -9.29 8.38 -1.79
N LEU A 98 -7.99 8.11 -1.64
CA LEU A 98 -6.95 9.05 -2.02
C LEU A 98 -6.97 9.34 -3.53
N THR A 99 -7.23 8.33 -4.37
CA THR A 99 -7.34 8.51 -5.81
C THR A 99 -8.53 9.41 -6.16
N THR A 100 -9.68 9.21 -5.51
CA THR A 100 -10.87 10.05 -5.71
C THR A 100 -10.58 11.49 -5.31
N GLU A 101 -10.05 11.72 -4.11
CA GLU A 101 -9.70 13.05 -3.60
C GLU A 101 -8.74 13.80 -4.55
N LEU A 102 -7.67 13.12 -4.99
CA LEU A 102 -6.70 13.71 -5.94
C LEU A 102 -7.34 14.02 -7.30
N THR A 103 -8.20 13.13 -7.80
CA THR A 103 -8.89 13.33 -9.07
C THR A 103 -9.84 14.51 -9.01
N GLU A 104 -10.58 14.65 -7.92
CA GLU A 104 -11.47 15.81 -7.72
C GLU A 104 -10.71 17.14 -7.66
N GLU A 105 -9.56 17.17 -6.96
CA GLU A 105 -8.74 18.37 -6.88
C GLU A 105 -8.14 18.74 -8.25
N VAL A 106 -7.65 17.76 -9.00
CA VAL A 106 -7.18 17.98 -10.38
C VAL A 106 -8.31 18.49 -11.27
N ASN A 107 -9.50 17.91 -11.18
CA ASN A 107 -10.66 18.35 -11.97
C ASN A 107 -11.11 19.77 -11.60
N LYS A 108 -11.07 20.13 -10.31
CA LYS A 108 -11.34 21.51 -9.87
C LYS A 108 -10.33 22.49 -10.46
N ALA A 109 -9.03 22.16 -10.41
CA ALA A 109 -7.99 23.01 -10.99
C ALA A 109 -8.12 23.13 -12.52
N LEU A 110 -8.39 22.02 -13.20
CA LEU A 110 -8.68 22.02 -14.65
C LEU A 110 -9.87 22.89 -14.99
N SER A 111 -10.99 22.77 -14.25
CA SER A 111 -12.18 23.57 -14.48
C SER A 111 -11.92 25.07 -14.31
N GLN A 112 -11.10 25.48 -13.34
CA GLN A 112 -10.74 26.87 -13.12
C GLN A 112 -9.92 27.44 -14.29
N ILE A 113 -8.97 26.65 -14.83
CA ILE A 113 -8.10 27.09 -15.93
C ILE A 113 -8.81 27.01 -17.27
N ALA A 114 -9.61 25.97 -17.50
CA ALA A 114 -10.26 25.72 -18.78
C ALA A 114 -11.49 26.60 -18.99
N LYS A 115 -12.13 27.08 -17.92
CA LYS A 115 -13.37 27.86 -18.00
C LYS A 115 -13.20 29.05 -18.94
N ASN A 116 -14.09 29.14 -19.95
CA ASN A 116 -14.14 30.21 -20.97
C ASN A 116 -12.89 30.26 -21.92
N LYS A 117 -12.00 29.29 -21.87
CA LYS A 117 -10.83 29.24 -22.76
C LYS A 117 -10.80 28.00 -23.65
N TYR A 118 -11.23 26.87 -23.13
CA TYR A 118 -11.16 25.57 -23.81
C TYR A 118 -12.49 24.85 -23.77
N ASN A 119 -12.89 24.26 -24.88
CA ASN A 119 -14.09 23.44 -24.98
C ASN A 119 -13.81 21.98 -24.54
N MET A 120 -12.56 21.54 -24.66
CA MET A 120 -12.11 20.19 -24.31
C MET A 120 -10.68 20.23 -23.76
N VAL A 121 -10.39 19.32 -22.82
CA VAL A 121 -9.06 19.08 -22.29
C VAL A 121 -8.75 17.58 -22.40
N PHE A 122 -7.61 17.25 -22.99
CA PHE A 122 -7.17 15.88 -23.15
C PHE A 122 -5.96 15.58 -22.27
N VAL A 123 -5.92 14.36 -21.73
CA VAL A 123 -4.70 13.84 -21.08
C VAL A 123 -3.80 13.26 -22.14
N LYS A 124 -2.58 13.78 -22.28
CA LYS A 124 -1.56 13.21 -23.17
C LYS A 124 -1.11 11.87 -22.59
N PRO A 125 -1.36 10.75 -23.26
CA PRO A 125 -0.90 9.45 -22.82
C PRO A 125 0.62 9.39 -22.88
N GLN A 126 1.26 8.73 -21.89
CA GLN A 126 2.71 8.53 -21.89
C GLN A 126 3.14 7.37 -22.79
N VAL A 127 2.22 6.46 -23.07
CA VAL A 127 2.40 5.33 -24.01
C VAL A 127 1.24 5.32 -24.99
N PRO A 128 1.48 4.93 -26.25
CA PRO A 128 0.39 4.73 -27.19
C PRO A 128 -0.63 3.73 -26.65
N SER A 129 -1.87 4.12 -26.61
CA SER A 129 -2.98 3.25 -26.23
C SER A 129 -4.11 3.36 -27.25
N PRO A 130 -4.92 2.31 -27.46
CA PRO A 130 -6.07 2.40 -28.33
C PRO A 130 -6.99 3.56 -27.93
N GLY A 131 -7.31 4.44 -28.89
CA GLY A 131 -8.11 5.65 -28.62
C GLY A 131 -7.32 6.86 -28.10
N ALA A 132 -5.98 6.74 -27.98
CA ALA A 132 -5.14 7.89 -27.62
C ALA A 132 -5.09 8.93 -28.75
N LEU A 133 -5.02 10.20 -28.37
CA LEU A 133 -4.75 11.28 -29.30
C LEU A 133 -3.32 11.14 -29.83
N ILE A 134 -3.15 10.76 -31.11
CA ILE A 134 -1.84 10.45 -31.73
C ILE A 134 -1.18 11.70 -32.27
N PHE A 135 -1.99 12.67 -32.72
CA PHE A 135 -1.51 13.91 -33.30
C PHE A 135 -2.28 15.10 -32.75
N SER A 136 -1.58 16.16 -32.39
CA SER A 136 -2.18 17.46 -32.03
C SER A 136 -1.26 18.58 -32.48
N GLU A 137 -1.79 19.49 -33.29
CA GLU A 137 -1.12 20.72 -33.67
C GLU A 137 -1.88 21.91 -33.12
N GLY A 138 -1.15 22.88 -32.58
CA GLY A 138 -1.77 24.10 -32.03
C GLY A 138 -2.52 23.94 -30.70
N MET A 139 -2.31 22.84 -29.98
CA MET A 139 -2.89 22.65 -28.63
C MET A 139 -2.00 23.27 -27.55
N ASP A 140 -2.63 23.99 -26.64
CA ASP A 140 -1.96 24.54 -25.46
C ASP A 140 -1.67 23.44 -24.44
N ASP A 141 -0.43 23.36 -23.94
CA ASP A 141 -0.09 22.54 -22.78
C ASP A 141 -0.32 23.34 -21.49
N ILE A 142 -1.40 23.02 -20.81
CA ILE A 142 -1.79 23.67 -19.54
C ILE A 142 -1.28 22.95 -18.31
N THR A 143 -0.44 21.92 -18.46
CA THR A 143 0.08 21.10 -17.34
C THR A 143 0.76 21.95 -16.26
N ALA A 144 1.62 22.88 -16.66
CA ALA A 144 2.32 23.76 -15.74
C ALA A 144 1.37 24.69 -14.97
N GLN A 145 0.30 25.19 -15.63
CA GLN A 145 -0.70 26.05 -15.00
C GLN A 145 -1.50 25.26 -13.96
N VAL A 146 -1.91 24.03 -14.29
CA VAL A 146 -2.63 23.15 -13.38
C VAL A 146 -1.76 22.83 -12.17
N LEU A 147 -0.49 22.46 -12.38
CA LEU A 147 0.45 22.19 -11.29
C LEU A 147 0.71 23.42 -10.42
N GLY A 148 0.84 24.59 -11.03
CA GLY A 148 0.99 25.85 -10.28
C GLY A 148 -0.18 26.10 -9.34
N LEU A 149 -1.42 25.86 -9.82
CA LEU A 149 -2.63 26.03 -9.02
C LEU A 149 -2.71 24.96 -7.90
N LEU A 150 -2.45 23.70 -8.21
CA LEU A 150 -2.49 22.59 -7.25
C LEU A 150 -1.41 22.73 -6.16
N ASN A 151 -0.24 23.26 -6.50
CA ASN A 151 0.86 23.43 -5.57
C ASN A 151 0.91 24.84 -4.92
N LYS A 152 -0.11 25.69 -5.13
CA LYS A 152 -0.16 27.04 -4.56
C LYS A 152 -0.04 27.01 -3.03
N ASP A 153 -0.72 26.08 -2.40
CA ASP A 153 -0.77 25.94 -0.94
C ASP A 153 0.24 24.91 -0.40
N ALA A 154 1.20 24.47 -1.24
CA ALA A 154 2.25 23.56 -0.79
C ALA A 154 3.11 24.21 0.29
N PRO A 155 3.44 23.48 1.37
CA PRO A 155 4.37 23.95 2.39
C PRO A 155 5.70 24.39 1.77
N ALA A 156 6.34 25.43 2.33
CA ALA A 156 7.55 26.03 1.77
C ALA A 156 8.70 25.00 1.56
N ALA A 157 8.81 24.02 2.45
CA ALA A 157 9.79 22.94 2.34
C ALA A 157 9.57 22.02 1.12
N LYS A 158 8.35 21.99 0.54
CA LYS A 158 8.00 21.15 -0.60
C LYS A 158 7.97 21.91 -1.94
N ARG A 159 8.21 23.23 -1.93
CA ARG A 159 8.26 24.08 -3.14
C ARG A 159 9.60 24.04 -3.86
N ASN A 160 10.67 23.57 -3.21
CA ASN A 160 12.06 23.71 -3.67
C ASN A 160 12.64 22.53 -4.45
N ASP A 161 11.88 21.47 -4.74
CA ASP A 161 12.40 20.28 -5.47
C ASP A 161 12.69 20.52 -6.98
N LYS A 162 12.63 21.77 -7.48
CA LYS A 162 12.87 22.09 -8.90
C LYS A 162 14.09 22.95 -9.21
N LYS A 163 15.04 23.14 -8.28
CA LYS A 163 16.19 24.03 -8.54
C LYS A 163 17.52 23.36 -8.93
N ASP A 164 17.63 22.02 -8.85
CA ASP A 164 18.96 21.37 -9.02
C ASP A 164 19.20 20.58 -10.32
N ASP A 165 18.29 20.63 -11.30
CA ASP A 165 18.53 19.97 -12.60
C ASP A 165 18.83 20.96 -13.74
N LYS A 166 19.66 21.97 -13.46
CA LYS A 166 20.33 22.78 -14.51
C LYS A 166 21.77 23.01 -14.12
N LYS A 167 22.62 22.02 -14.36
CA LYS A 167 24.04 22.19 -14.72
C LYS A 167 24.45 21.14 -15.71
#